data_57e565952d51f7c182acdb5a01d05cdf
#
_entry.id   57e565952d51f7c182acdb5a01d05cdf
#
_cell.length_a   1.000
_cell.length_b   1.000
_cell.length_c   1.000
_cell.angle_alpha   90.00
_cell.angle_beta   90.00
_cell.angle_gamma   90.00
#
_symmetry.space_group_name_H-M   'P 1'
#
loop_
_entity.id
_entity.type
_entity.pdbx_description
1 polymer ?
#
loop_
_entity_poly.entity_id
_entity_poly.type
_entity_poly.pdbx_seq_one_letter_code
_entity_poly.pdbx_strand_id
1 'polypeptide(L)'
;MIAVTTVLFGLAVWKTKGVPVDALKSSGKTLLTMLPIILCAFMCEGLIKTLVPPSWVQKWLAAESGWRGIAIGCVAGALTPGGPYTSFPIAMLLLRSGAGLGTVVAYLTAWQLWSLTRYPMEIAFVGLNITLLRFAVTCFVPPLAGFLAHWVTTTGIWR
;
A
#
# COMPACT_ATOMS: atom_id res chain seq x y z
N MET A 1 0.75 -16.47 8.74
CA MET A 1 0.30 -15.66 9.88
C MET A 1 -0.41 -16.52 10.93
N ILE A 2 -1.50 -17.25 10.59
CA ILE A 2 -2.25 -18.08 11.56
C ILE A 2 -1.32 -19.04 12.33
N ALA A 3 -0.48 -19.81 11.63
CA ALA A 3 0.46 -20.75 12.28
C ALA A 3 1.42 -20.06 13.26
N VAL A 4 1.98 -18.92 12.86
CA VAL A 4 2.88 -18.15 13.75
C VAL A 4 2.14 -17.63 14.98
N THR A 5 0.92 -17.12 14.80
CA THR A 5 0.10 -16.64 15.92
C THR A 5 -0.26 -17.78 16.88
N THR A 6 -0.60 -18.96 16.34
CA THR A 6 -0.91 -20.14 17.16
C THR A 6 0.29 -20.62 17.97
N VAL A 7 1.48 -20.66 17.33
CA VAL A 7 2.73 -21.05 18.02
C VAL A 7 3.08 -20.04 19.11
N LEU A 8 3.03 -18.73 18.80
CA LEU A 8 3.31 -17.69 19.80
C LEU A 8 2.30 -17.69 20.94
N PHE A 9 1.02 -17.93 20.64
CA PHE A 9 -0.01 -18.05 21.67
C PHE A 9 0.23 -19.28 22.57
N GLY A 10 0.57 -20.44 21.98
CA GLY A 10 0.92 -21.65 22.72
C GLY A 10 2.15 -21.44 23.63
N LEU A 11 3.19 -20.78 23.12
CA LEU A 11 4.39 -20.44 23.91
C LEU A 11 4.07 -19.44 25.04
N ALA A 12 3.19 -18.46 24.79
CA ALA A 12 2.77 -17.50 25.80
C ALA A 12 1.98 -18.19 26.92
N VAL A 13 1.05 -19.06 26.60
CA VAL A 13 0.27 -19.85 27.57
C VAL A 13 1.21 -20.74 28.42
N TRP A 14 2.19 -21.39 27.78
CA TRP A 14 3.14 -22.24 28.47
C TRP A 14 4.03 -21.43 29.42
N LYS A 15 4.52 -20.27 29.02
CA LYS A 15 5.41 -19.42 29.81
C LYS A 15 4.69 -18.70 30.97
N THR A 16 3.46 -18.27 30.79
CA THR A 16 2.68 -17.49 31.78
C THR A 16 1.82 -18.36 32.68
N LYS A 17 1.81 -19.71 32.50
CA LYS A 17 0.92 -20.68 33.21
C LYS A 17 -0.57 -20.27 33.19
N GLY A 18 -1.00 -19.49 32.23
CA GLY A 18 -2.37 -19.04 32.08
C GLY A 18 -2.63 -18.38 30.70
N VAL A 19 -3.91 -18.16 30.40
CA VAL A 19 -4.28 -17.47 29.17
C VAL A 19 -3.80 -16.01 29.25
N PRO A 20 -3.06 -15.50 28.25
CA PRO A 20 -2.59 -14.10 28.24
C PRO A 20 -3.77 -13.14 27.97
N VAL A 21 -4.58 -12.92 28.99
CA VAL A 21 -5.81 -12.09 28.94
C VAL A 21 -5.48 -10.66 28.50
N ASP A 22 -4.33 -10.14 28.93
CA ASP A 22 -3.90 -8.79 28.55
C ASP A 22 -3.54 -8.69 27.07
N ALA A 23 -2.96 -9.74 26.48
CA ALA A 23 -2.71 -9.81 25.05
C ALA A 23 -4.04 -9.88 24.26
N LEU A 24 -5.01 -10.66 24.72
CA LEU A 24 -6.33 -10.73 24.11
C LEU A 24 -7.10 -9.38 24.20
N LYS A 25 -7.06 -8.74 25.36
CA LYS A 25 -7.67 -7.41 25.56
C LYS A 25 -7.01 -6.35 24.68
N SER A 26 -5.68 -6.35 24.60
CA SER A 26 -4.93 -5.43 23.75
C SER A 26 -5.26 -5.65 22.28
N SER A 27 -5.30 -6.91 21.82
CA SER A 27 -5.67 -7.25 20.44
C SER A 27 -7.11 -6.85 20.12
N GLY A 28 -8.05 -7.12 21.03
CA GLY A 28 -9.45 -6.72 20.89
C GLY A 28 -9.62 -5.19 20.80
N LYS A 29 -8.91 -4.44 21.65
CA LYS A 29 -8.91 -2.98 21.60
C LYS A 29 -8.35 -2.45 20.29
N THR A 30 -7.25 -3.02 19.80
CA THR A 30 -6.65 -2.66 18.51
C THR A 30 -7.62 -2.94 17.36
N LEU A 31 -8.30 -4.09 17.38
CA LEU A 31 -9.30 -4.47 16.36
C LEU A 31 -10.46 -3.46 16.33
N LEU A 32 -11.02 -3.12 17.50
CA LEU A 32 -12.10 -2.13 17.61
C LEU A 32 -11.66 -0.74 17.11
N THR A 33 -10.42 -0.35 17.38
CA THR A 33 -9.89 0.94 16.91
C THR A 33 -9.65 0.94 15.39
N MET A 34 -9.28 -0.20 14.81
CA MET A 34 -9.04 -0.31 13.36
C MET A 34 -10.33 -0.48 12.55
N LEU A 35 -11.39 -0.99 13.14
CA LEU A 35 -12.63 -1.29 12.46
C LEU A 35 -13.24 -0.07 11.73
N PRO A 36 -13.36 1.13 12.36
CA PRO A 36 -13.86 2.30 11.65
C PRO A 36 -12.94 2.75 10.52
N ILE A 37 -11.62 2.59 10.67
CA ILE A 37 -10.65 2.93 9.63
C ILE A 37 -10.84 2.01 8.41
N ILE A 38 -11.02 0.72 8.65
CA ILE A 38 -11.26 -0.28 7.60
C ILE A 38 -12.58 0.00 6.88
N LEU A 39 -13.65 0.32 7.62
CA LEU A 39 -14.93 0.69 7.03
C LEU A 39 -14.82 1.94 6.16
N CYS A 40 -14.16 2.99 6.64
CA CYS A 40 -13.90 4.20 5.86
C CYS A 40 -13.08 3.89 4.59
N ALA A 41 -12.08 3.00 4.67
CA ALA A 41 -11.28 2.59 3.52
C ALA A 41 -12.14 1.92 2.43
N PHE A 42 -13.04 1.00 2.81
CA PHE A 42 -13.97 0.37 1.86
C PHE A 42 -15.00 1.35 1.30
N MET A 43 -15.47 2.31 2.11
CA MET A 43 -16.33 3.38 1.60
C MET A 43 -15.60 4.26 0.59
N CYS A 44 -14.35 4.64 0.88
CA CYS A 44 -13.51 5.39 -0.08
C CYS A 44 -13.30 4.60 -1.38
N GLU A 45 -13.06 3.28 -1.31
CA GLU A 45 -12.97 2.43 -2.50
C GLU A 45 -14.24 2.51 -3.34
N GLY A 46 -15.42 2.38 -2.70
CA GLY A 46 -16.71 2.49 -3.38
C GLY A 46 -16.92 3.85 -4.05
N LEU A 47 -16.55 4.93 -3.36
CA LEU A 47 -16.63 6.30 -3.90
C LEU A 47 -15.65 6.53 -5.06
N ILE A 48 -14.43 6.02 -4.98
CA ILE A 48 -13.44 6.13 -6.06
C ILE A 48 -13.94 5.39 -7.31
N LYS A 49 -14.58 4.22 -7.15
CA LYS A 49 -15.18 3.49 -8.28
C LYS A 49 -16.25 4.29 -9.02
N THR A 50 -16.99 5.13 -8.31
CA THR A 50 -18.04 5.97 -8.90
C THR A 50 -17.46 7.26 -9.48
N LEU A 51 -16.43 7.82 -8.87
CA LEU A 51 -15.84 9.10 -9.26
C LEU A 51 -14.80 8.97 -10.38
N VAL A 52 -14.09 7.84 -10.47
CA VAL A 52 -13.05 7.61 -11.46
C VAL A 52 -13.61 6.73 -12.58
N PRO A 53 -14.04 7.31 -13.71
CA PRO A 53 -14.54 6.53 -14.82
C PRO A 53 -13.42 5.66 -15.42
N PRO A 54 -13.71 4.40 -15.78
CA PRO A 54 -12.72 3.48 -16.38
C PRO A 54 -12.05 4.06 -17.63
N SER A 55 -12.74 4.91 -18.39
CA SER A 55 -12.20 5.60 -19.55
C SER A 55 -11.01 6.53 -19.22
N TRP A 56 -11.02 7.15 -18.05
CA TRP A 56 -9.91 7.97 -17.57
C TRP A 56 -8.68 7.12 -17.25
N VAL A 57 -8.90 5.99 -16.57
CA VAL A 57 -7.83 5.05 -16.24
C VAL A 57 -7.21 4.48 -17.51
N GLN A 58 -8.04 4.08 -18.48
CA GLN A 58 -7.57 3.57 -19.77
C GLN A 58 -6.79 4.61 -20.55
N LYS A 59 -7.22 5.87 -20.55
CA LYS A 59 -6.54 6.93 -21.29
C LYS A 59 -5.18 7.32 -20.71
N TRP A 60 -5.05 7.35 -19.38
CA TRP A 60 -3.89 7.91 -18.70
C TRP A 60 -2.96 6.89 -18.03
N LEU A 61 -3.50 5.73 -17.67
CA LEU A 61 -2.80 4.70 -16.90
C LEU A 61 -2.72 3.34 -17.61
N ALA A 62 -3.21 3.20 -18.84
CA ALA A 62 -3.13 1.97 -19.61
C ALA A 62 -1.67 1.54 -19.84
N ALA A 63 -1.47 0.29 -20.22
CA ALA A 63 -0.15 -0.27 -20.52
C ALA A 63 0.60 0.53 -21.61
N GLU A 64 -0.13 1.10 -22.57
CA GLU A 64 0.39 1.93 -23.66
C GLU A 64 0.86 3.32 -23.20
N SER A 65 0.47 3.76 -21.99
CA SER A 65 0.89 5.06 -21.44
C SER A 65 2.37 5.11 -21.05
N GLY A 66 3.06 3.96 -21.03
CA GLY A 66 4.48 3.84 -20.77
C GLY A 66 4.91 4.60 -19.50
N TRP A 67 5.93 5.46 -19.63
CA TRP A 67 6.50 6.20 -18.50
C TRP A 67 5.52 7.22 -17.88
N ARG A 68 4.56 7.75 -18.66
CA ARG A 68 3.53 8.69 -18.15
C ARG A 68 2.62 8.00 -17.14
N GLY A 69 2.16 6.79 -17.45
CA GLY A 69 1.38 5.99 -16.51
C GLY A 69 2.13 5.69 -15.23
N ILE A 70 3.43 5.37 -15.34
CA ILE A 70 4.30 5.13 -14.18
C ILE A 70 4.42 6.39 -13.31
N ALA A 71 4.67 7.55 -13.91
CA ALA A 71 4.78 8.82 -13.19
C ALA A 71 3.46 9.17 -12.45
N ILE A 72 2.32 9.03 -13.13
CA ILE A 72 1.00 9.25 -12.51
C ILE A 72 0.76 8.25 -11.38
N GLY A 73 1.12 6.98 -11.59
CA GLY A 73 1.05 5.94 -10.55
C GLY A 73 1.88 6.29 -9.31
N CYS A 74 3.11 6.79 -9.50
CA CYS A 74 3.96 7.23 -8.40
C CYS A 74 3.33 8.39 -7.61
N VAL A 75 2.82 9.42 -8.28
CA VAL A 75 2.18 10.56 -7.64
C VAL A 75 0.90 10.12 -6.90
N ALA A 76 0.06 9.33 -7.54
CA ALA A 76 -1.15 8.80 -6.93
C ALA A 76 -0.84 7.95 -5.68
N GLY A 77 0.20 7.10 -5.75
CA GLY A 77 0.65 6.31 -4.62
C GLY A 77 1.14 7.16 -3.45
N ALA A 78 1.97 8.18 -3.73
CA ALA A 78 2.48 9.10 -2.71
C ALA A 78 1.36 9.87 -1.98
N LEU A 79 0.31 10.23 -2.71
CA LEU A 79 -0.84 10.97 -2.19
C LEU A 79 -1.88 10.09 -1.50
N THR A 80 -1.87 8.77 -1.73
CA THR A 80 -2.87 7.87 -1.15
C THR A 80 -2.70 7.78 0.36
N PRO A 81 -3.68 8.24 1.15
CA PRO A 81 -3.63 8.14 2.60
C PRO A 81 -4.01 6.73 3.06
N GLY A 82 -3.61 6.40 4.29
CA GLY A 82 -4.03 5.18 4.96
C GLY A 82 -3.07 4.01 4.80
N GLY A 83 -3.57 2.85 5.18
CA GLY A 83 -2.79 1.61 5.23
C GLY A 83 -2.99 0.69 4.02
N PRO A 84 -2.53 -0.55 4.13
CA PRO A 84 -2.69 -1.57 3.08
C PRO A 84 -4.16 -1.81 2.71
N TYR A 85 -5.05 -1.64 3.67
CA TYR A 85 -6.51 -1.80 3.48
C TYR A 85 -7.12 -0.79 2.51
N THR A 86 -6.46 0.36 2.29
CA THR A 86 -6.88 1.36 1.31
C THR A 86 -6.16 1.17 -0.02
N SER A 87 -4.85 0.95 0.03
CA SER A 87 -4.00 0.96 -1.17
C SER A 87 -4.19 -0.27 -2.04
N PHE A 88 -4.36 -1.46 -1.44
CA PHE A 88 -4.58 -2.68 -2.24
C PHE A 88 -5.92 -2.71 -2.97
N PRO A 89 -7.06 -2.31 -2.37
CA PRO A 89 -8.31 -2.15 -3.12
C PRO A 89 -8.20 -1.16 -4.28
N ILE A 90 -7.51 -0.02 -4.09
CA ILE A 90 -7.29 0.95 -5.17
C ILE A 90 -6.42 0.34 -6.28
N ALA A 91 -5.33 -0.35 -5.92
CA ALA A 91 -4.49 -1.04 -6.90
C ALA A 91 -5.28 -2.08 -7.72
N MET A 92 -6.14 -2.85 -7.05
CA MET A 92 -7.02 -3.82 -7.71
C MET A 92 -8.02 -3.13 -8.65
N LEU A 93 -8.58 -1.98 -8.23
CA LEU A 93 -9.46 -1.19 -9.07
C LEU A 93 -8.75 -0.68 -10.33
N LEU A 94 -7.53 -0.16 -10.18
CA LEU A 94 -6.71 0.29 -11.31
C LEU A 94 -6.45 -0.85 -12.29
N LEU A 95 -6.07 -2.04 -11.81
CA LEU A 95 -5.87 -3.23 -12.64
C LEU A 95 -7.14 -3.61 -13.39
N ARG A 96 -8.28 -3.69 -12.71
CA ARG A 96 -9.58 -4.05 -13.32
C ARG A 96 -10.06 -2.99 -14.32
N SER A 97 -9.64 -1.75 -14.16
CA SER A 97 -9.95 -0.65 -15.08
C SER A 97 -9.00 -0.59 -16.29
N GLY A 98 -8.05 -1.52 -16.40
CA GLY A 98 -7.13 -1.61 -17.54
C GLY A 98 -5.82 -0.83 -17.37
N ALA A 99 -5.46 -0.43 -16.16
CA ALA A 99 -4.14 0.17 -15.90
C ALA A 99 -3.02 -0.84 -16.18
N GLY A 100 -1.91 -0.34 -16.73
CA GLY A 100 -0.73 -1.15 -16.97
C GLY A 100 -0.10 -1.66 -15.67
N LEU A 101 0.43 -2.89 -15.70
CA LEU A 101 1.09 -3.50 -14.52
C LEU A 101 2.24 -2.63 -14.00
N GLY A 102 3.03 -2.01 -14.88
CA GLY A 102 4.07 -1.07 -14.48
C GLY A 102 3.55 0.12 -13.68
N THR A 103 2.40 0.67 -14.07
CA THR A 103 1.72 1.76 -13.36
C THR A 103 1.28 1.33 -11.96
N VAL A 104 0.71 0.14 -11.84
CA VAL A 104 0.23 -0.39 -10.55
C VAL A 104 1.38 -0.72 -9.60
N VAL A 105 2.47 -1.29 -10.12
CA VAL A 105 3.69 -1.54 -9.34
C VAL A 105 4.29 -0.22 -8.86
N ALA A 106 4.38 0.79 -9.74
CA ALA A 106 4.85 2.12 -9.38
C ALA A 106 3.98 2.76 -8.29
N TYR A 107 2.65 2.66 -8.41
CA TYR A 107 1.68 3.13 -7.42
C TYR A 107 1.90 2.47 -6.05
N LEU A 108 1.97 1.15 -5.99
CA LEU A 108 2.15 0.41 -4.73
C LEU A 108 3.50 0.71 -4.08
N THR A 109 4.56 0.79 -4.89
CA THR A 109 5.91 1.08 -4.39
C THR A 109 6.01 2.52 -3.89
N ALA A 110 5.43 3.48 -4.62
CA ALA A 110 5.40 4.88 -4.20
C ALA A 110 4.56 5.07 -2.93
N TRP A 111 3.40 4.42 -2.83
CA TRP A 111 2.61 4.44 -1.62
C TRP A 111 3.40 3.94 -0.39
N GLN A 112 4.22 2.90 -0.55
CA GLN A 112 5.03 2.38 0.55
C GLN A 112 6.19 3.31 0.92
N LEU A 113 6.85 3.92 -0.05
CA LEU A 113 8.09 4.66 0.15
C LEU A 113 7.88 6.18 0.29
N TRP A 114 6.92 6.75 -0.46
CA TRP A 114 6.72 8.20 -0.56
C TRP A 114 5.46 8.70 0.15
N SER A 115 4.80 7.90 0.97
CA SER A 115 3.54 8.27 1.61
C SER A 115 3.65 9.58 2.39
N LEU A 116 3.05 10.64 1.84
CA LEU A 116 3.02 11.98 2.44
C LEU A 116 2.39 12.02 3.83
N THR A 117 1.43 11.11 4.08
CA THR A 117 0.75 11.03 5.38
C THR A 117 1.63 10.45 6.48
N ARG A 118 2.72 9.75 6.14
CA ARG A 118 3.66 9.19 7.12
C ARG A 118 4.77 10.15 7.51
N TYR A 119 5.13 11.11 6.65
CA TYR A 119 6.24 12.01 6.92
C TYR A 119 6.11 12.80 8.23
N PRO A 120 4.96 13.39 8.60
CA PRO A 120 4.85 14.10 9.86
C PRO A 120 5.16 13.20 11.07
N MET A 121 4.66 11.96 11.04
CA MET A 121 4.91 10.98 12.09
C MET A 121 6.38 10.51 12.07
N GLU A 122 6.95 10.25 10.91
CA GLU A 122 8.35 9.84 10.77
C GLU A 122 9.31 10.93 11.28
N ILE A 123 9.07 12.20 10.90
CA ILE A 123 9.86 13.33 11.39
C ILE A 123 9.78 13.45 12.91
N ALA A 124 8.60 13.22 13.50
CA ALA A 124 8.42 13.29 14.94
C ALA A 124 9.18 12.20 15.71
N PHE A 125 9.32 10.99 15.13
CA PHE A 125 9.97 9.85 15.80
C PHE A 125 11.47 9.74 15.51
N VAL A 126 11.89 9.93 14.25
CA VAL A 126 13.30 9.69 13.84
C VAL A 126 14.04 10.95 13.44
N GLY A 127 13.34 12.08 13.33
CA GLY A 127 13.91 13.36 12.99
C GLY A 127 14.02 13.62 11.48
N LEU A 128 14.10 14.91 11.14
CA LEU A 128 14.08 15.42 9.77
C LEU A 128 15.25 14.87 8.92
N ASN A 129 16.45 14.81 9.49
CA ASN A 129 17.65 14.39 8.74
C ASN A 129 17.54 12.95 8.21
N ILE A 130 17.07 12.04 9.05
CA ILE A 130 16.91 10.62 8.68
C ILE A 130 15.77 10.47 7.67
N THR A 131 14.67 11.17 7.86
CA THR A 131 13.54 11.16 6.92
C THR A 131 13.95 11.67 5.54
N LEU A 132 14.70 12.77 5.46
CA LEU A 132 15.20 13.31 4.19
C LEU A 132 16.20 12.37 3.52
N LEU A 133 17.13 11.79 4.29
CA LEU A 133 18.08 10.82 3.77
C LEU A 133 17.35 9.60 3.19
N ARG A 134 16.37 9.05 3.92
CA ARG A 134 15.54 7.93 3.45
C ARG A 134 14.82 8.29 2.15
N PHE A 135 14.20 9.47 2.09
CA PHE A 135 13.53 9.92 0.88
C PHE A 135 14.48 10.06 -0.30
N ALA A 136 15.64 10.69 -0.11
CA ALA A 136 16.64 10.85 -1.16
C ALA A 136 17.12 9.51 -1.74
N VAL A 137 17.40 8.53 -0.87
CA VAL A 137 17.84 7.20 -1.28
C VAL A 137 16.73 6.42 -1.99
N THR A 138 15.48 6.56 -1.53
CA THR A 138 14.35 5.80 -2.08
C THR A 138 13.62 6.51 -3.22
N CYS A 139 13.99 7.74 -3.55
CA CYS A 139 13.32 8.58 -4.54
C CYS A 139 13.23 7.91 -5.93
N PHE A 140 14.25 7.18 -6.33
CA PHE A 140 14.30 6.53 -7.65
C PHE A 140 13.64 5.14 -7.67
N VAL A 141 13.35 4.55 -6.51
CA VAL A 141 12.88 3.16 -6.43
C VAL A 141 11.49 2.96 -7.06
N PRO A 142 10.46 3.78 -6.78
CA PRO A 142 9.14 3.58 -7.38
C PRO A 142 9.11 3.70 -8.91
N PRO A 143 9.72 4.74 -9.53
CA PRO A 143 9.79 4.82 -10.99
C PRO A 143 10.54 3.64 -11.61
N LEU A 144 11.68 3.22 -11.03
CA LEU A 144 12.45 2.08 -11.50
C LEU A 144 11.66 0.77 -11.39
N ALA A 145 11.00 0.53 -10.27
CA ALA A 145 10.17 -0.67 -10.08
C ALA A 145 9.04 -0.72 -11.11
N GLY A 146 8.36 0.42 -11.36
CA GLY A 146 7.33 0.53 -12.38
C GLY A 146 7.85 0.28 -13.78
N PHE A 147 9.03 0.81 -14.11
CA PHE A 147 9.68 0.63 -15.41
C PHE A 147 10.08 -0.85 -15.62
N LEU A 148 10.72 -1.46 -14.63
CA LEU A 148 11.09 -2.87 -14.68
C LEU A 148 9.86 -3.77 -14.84
N ALA A 149 8.78 -3.51 -14.10
CA ALA A 149 7.53 -4.25 -14.24
C ALA A 149 6.93 -4.08 -15.64
N HIS A 150 6.95 -2.87 -16.18
CA HIS A 150 6.51 -2.61 -17.56
C HIS A 150 7.36 -3.37 -18.57
N TRP A 151 8.66 -3.36 -18.42
CA TRP A 151 9.59 -4.05 -19.33
C TRP A 151 9.39 -5.57 -19.28
N VAL A 152 9.30 -6.16 -18.09
CA VAL A 152 9.07 -7.60 -17.91
C VAL A 152 7.73 -8.04 -18.53
N THR A 153 6.70 -7.22 -18.43
CA THR A 153 5.39 -7.54 -19.00
C THR A 153 5.35 -7.39 -20.51
N THR A 154 6.11 -6.44 -21.09
CA THR A 154 6.20 -6.27 -22.55
C THR A 154 7.07 -7.34 -23.20
N THR A 155 8.09 -7.87 -22.51
CA THR A 155 8.95 -8.96 -23.02
C THR A 155 8.30 -10.35 -22.96
N GLY A 156 7.09 -10.46 -22.39
CA GLY A 156 6.32 -11.72 -22.37
C GLY A 156 6.83 -12.78 -21.38
N ILE A 157 7.81 -12.44 -20.53
CA ILE A 157 8.37 -13.35 -19.52
C ILE A 157 7.30 -13.71 -18.45
N TRP A 158 6.29 -12.86 -18.29
CA TRP A 158 5.22 -13.02 -17.31
C TRP A 158 3.85 -13.16 -18.00
N ARG A 159 3.66 -14.25 -18.73
CA ARG A 159 2.34 -14.64 -19.26
C ARG A 159 1.82 -15.87 -18.57
#